data_14bbb1ef4d0a836947389f27bc99ef7b
#
_entry.id   14bbb1ef4d0a836947389f27bc99ef7b
#
_cell.length_a   1.000
_cell.length_b   1.000
_cell.length_c   1.000
_cell.angle_alpha   90.00
_cell.angle_beta   90.00
_cell.angle_gamma   90.00
#
_symmetry.space_group_name_H-M   'P 1'
#
loop_
_entity.id
_entity.type
_entity.pdbx_description
1 polymer ?
#
loop_
_entity_poly.entity_id
_entity_poly.type
_entity_poly.pdbx_seq_one_letter_code
_entity_poly.pdbx_strand_id
1 'polypeptide(L)'
;MIMGQIDTWTSRGGIARAKKLHAARRSSIARRAARVRWDPGLVKMAEIKRQVAKALSDRSASAYLFGSYARHEATPRSDVDLMVVLASPDADWFDETAVIRGRLDFGKPIDLIVVDADTYESWKGEEGSVQYEVAKTGVRLV
;
A
#
# COMPACT_ATOMS: atom_id res chain seq x y z
N MET A 1 21.28 16.30 -10.60
CA MET A 1 20.43 16.70 -11.72
C MET A 1 19.66 15.51 -12.32
N ILE A 2 20.34 14.44 -12.64
CA ILE A 2 19.70 13.25 -13.22
C ILE A 2 18.68 12.62 -12.24
N MET A 3 19.01 12.54 -10.96
CA MET A 3 18.10 12.01 -9.94
C MET A 3 16.83 12.84 -9.80
N GLY A 4 16.96 14.17 -9.78
CA GLY A 4 15.78 15.05 -9.76
C GLY A 4 14.89 14.88 -10.98
N GLN A 5 15.47 14.62 -12.14
CA GLN A 5 14.71 14.34 -13.35
C GLN A 5 13.95 13.01 -13.29
N ILE A 6 14.55 11.98 -12.69
CA ILE A 6 13.91 10.67 -12.53
C ILE A 6 12.72 10.78 -11.58
N ASP A 7 12.89 11.42 -10.44
CA ASP A 7 11.81 11.64 -9.48
C ASP A 7 10.68 12.47 -10.09
N THR A 8 11.03 13.52 -10.79
CA THR A 8 10.09 14.37 -11.50
C THR A 8 9.35 13.60 -12.57
N TRP A 9 10.03 12.72 -13.29
CA TRP A 9 9.42 11.89 -14.31
C TRP A 9 8.38 10.94 -13.70
N THR A 10 8.69 10.28 -12.60
CA THR A 10 7.76 9.37 -11.91
C THR A 10 6.51 10.11 -11.44
N SER A 11 6.69 11.24 -10.78
CA SER A 11 5.59 12.07 -10.27
C SER A 11 4.74 12.64 -11.40
N ARG A 12 5.37 13.17 -12.44
CA ARG A 12 4.67 13.73 -13.59
C ARG A 12 3.93 12.66 -14.38
N GLY A 13 4.48 11.47 -14.50
CA GLY A 13 3.83 10.36 -15.16
C GLY A 13 2.51 9.98 -14.48
N GLY A 14 2.51 9.90 -13.15
CA GLY A 14 1.33 9.62 -12.37
C GLY A 14 0.27 10.72 -12.47
N ILE A 15 0.66 11.97 -12.33
CA ILE A 15 -0.24 13.13 -12.42
C ILE A 15 -0.80 13.27 -13.84
N ALA A 16 0.02 13.14 -14.86
CA ALA A 16 -0.41 13.24 -16.25
C ALA A 16 -1.43 12.15 -16.59
N ARG A 17 -1.26 10.95 -16.09
CA ARG A 17 -2.23 9.86 -16.27
C ARG A 17 -3.55 10.19 -15.61
N ALA A 18 -3.53 10.68 -14.38
CA ALA A 18 -4.73 11.05 -13.66
C ALA A 18 -5.53 12.13 -14.39
N LYS A 19 -4.86 13.13 -14.94
CA LYS A 19 -5.49 14.22 -15.69
C LYS A 19 -6.08 13.78 -17.02
N LYS A 20 -5.54 12.74 -17.64
CA LYS A 20 -5.98 12.23 -18.95
C LYS A 20 -7.02 11.11 -18.83
N LEU A 21 -7.56 10.85 -17.67
CA LEU A 21 -8.58 9.83 -17.47
C LEU A 21 -9.93 10.29 -18.05
N HIS A 22 -10.26 9.74 -19.21
CA HIS A 22 -11.57 9.90 -19.83
C HIS A 22 -12.58 8.90 -19.29
N ALA A 23 -13.87 9.14 -19.55
CA ALA A 23 -14.96 8.27 -19.12
C ALA A 23 -14.75 6.78 -19.47
N ALA A 24 -14.25 6.50 -20.69
CA ALA A 24 -13.93 5.15 -21.11
C ALA A 24 -12.88 4.49 -20.22
N ARG A 25 -11.90 5.25 -19.76
CA ARG A 25 -10.86 4.74 -18.89
C ARG A 25 -11.34 4.56 -17.45
N ARG A 26 -12.23 5.41 -16.97
CA ARG A 26 -12.90 5.22 -15.68
C ARG A 26 -13.72 3.94 -15.66
N SER A 27 -14.43 3.64 -16.73
CA SER A 27 -15.15 2.38 -16.91
C SER A 27 -14.21 1.19 -16.93
N SER A 28 -13.03 1.34 -17.52
CA SER A 28 -11.97 0.33 -17.52
C SER A 28 -11.44 0.06 -16.10
N ILE A 29 -11.26 1.11 -15.30
CA ILE A 29 -10.85 1.00 -13.90
C ILE A 29 -11.94 0.32 -13.08
N ALA A 30 -13.21 0.68 -13.28
CA ALA A 30 -14.34 0.05 -12.60
C ALA A 30 -14.45 -1.45 -12.95
N ARG A 31 -14.23 -1.81 -14.21
CA ARG A 31 -14.17 -3.22 -14.64
C ARG A 31 -13.01 -3.97 -14.00
N ARG A 32 -11.86 -3.33 -13.84
CA ARG A 32 -10.73 -3.91 -13.10
C ARG A 32 -11.06 -4.13 -11.64
N ALA A 33 -11.74 -3.17 -11.01
CA ALA A 33 -12.18 -3.30 -9.62
C ALA A 33 -13.12 -4.48 -9.43
N ALA A 34 -14.07 -4.69 -10.35
CA ALA A 34 -14.95 -5.85 -10.33
C ALA A 34 -14.19 -7.15 -10.55
N ARG A 35 -13.19 -7.13 -11.43
CA ARG A 35 -12.35 -8.27 -11.76
C ARG A 35 -11.50 -8.73 -10.59
N VAL A 36 -10.96 -7.80 -9.79
CA VAL A 36 -10.18 -8.10 -8.58
C VAL A 36 -10.93 -9.02 -7.61
N ARG A 37 -12.25 -8.95 -7.59
CA ARG A 37 -13.07 -9.79 -6.71
C ARG A 37 -13.12 -11.25 -7.15
N TRP A 38 -12.98 -11.53 -8.43
CA TRP A 38 -13.28 -12.84 -9.01
C TRP A 38 -12.08 -13.52 -9.69
N ASP A 39 -10.98 -12.80 -9.87
CA ASP A 39 -9.79 -13.36 -10.46
C ASP A 39 -9.05 -14.22 -9.44
N PRO A 40 -8.90 -15.55 -9.68
CA PRO A 40 -8.21 -16.44 -8.74
C PRO A 40 -6.72 -16.14 -8.61
N GLY A 41 -6.12 -15.38 -9.53
CA GLY A 41 -4.73 -14.95 -9.45
C GLY A 41 -4.51 -13.73 -8.56
N LEU A 42 -5.59 -13.12 -8.04
CA LEU A 42 -5.54 -11.95 -7.17
C LEU A 42 -5.86 -12.34 -5.73
N VAL A 43 -5.16 -11.70 -4.79
CA VAL A 43 -5.45 -11.89 -3.36
C VAL A 43 -6.70 -11.09 -3.00
N LYS A 44 -7.64 -11.74 -2.35
CA LYS A 44 -8.88 -11.08 -1.92
C LYS A 44 -8.62 -10.14 -0.76
N MET A 45 -9.31 -9.00 -0.75
CA MET A 45 -9.21 -8.02 0.34
C MET A 45 -9.47 -8.66 1.71
N ALA A 46 -10.45 -9.55 1.80
CA ALA A 46 -10.77 -10.25 3.04
C ALA A 46 -9.59 -11.08 3.56
N GLU A 47 -8.84 -11.72 2.66
CA GLU A 47 -7.65 -12.50 3.02
C GLU A 47 -6.51 -11.62 3.47
N ILE A 48 -6.26 -10.50 2.77
CA ILE A 48 -5.25 -9.52 3.18
C ILE A 48 -5.57 -9.02 4.59
N LYS A 49 -6.80 -8.62 4.81
CA LYS A 49 -7.27 -8.10 6.09
C LYS A 49 -7.12 -9.13 7.22
N ARG A 50 -7.51 -10.37 6.96
CA ARG A 50 -7.41 -11.47 7.92
C ARG A 50 -5.96 -11.74 8.33
N GLN A 51 -5.06 -11.85 7.36
CA GLN A 51 -3.65 -12.14 7.65
C GLN A 51 -2.96 -10.99 8.36
N VAL A 52 -3.24 -9.76 7.96
CA VAL A 52 -2.65 -8.57 8.61
C VAL A 52 -3.15 -8.44 10.04
N ALA A 53 -4.43 -8.62 10.29
CA ALA A 53 -4.98 -8.58 11.64
C ALA A 53 -4.35 -9.65 12.53
N LYS A 54 -4.16 -10.86 12.02
CA LYS A 54 -3.50 -11.95 12.74
C LYS A 54 -2.02 -11.64 12.99
N ALA A 55 -1.32 -11.13 11.98
CA ALA A 55 0.10 -10.81 12.10
C ALA A 55 0.38 -9.71 13.14
N LEU A 56 -0.57 -8.82 13.36
CA LEU A 56 -0.45 -7.70 14.29
C LEU A 56 -1.22 -7.90 15.61
N SER A 57 -1.75 -9.10 15.85
CA SER A 57 -2.61 -9.36 17.01
C SER A 57 -1.92 -9.15 18.36
N ASP A 58 -0.60 -9.27 18.42
CA ASP A 58 0.22 -9.08 19.61
C ASP A 58 0.90 -7.70 19.66
N ARG A 59 0.48 -6.77 18.80
CA ARG A 59 1.08 -5.44 18.70
C ARG A 59 0.04 -4.35 18.71
N SER A 60 0.41 -3.20 19.28
CA SER A 60 -0.35 -1.98 19.14
C SER A 60 0.10 -1.28 17.86
N ALA A 61 -0.67 -1.47 16.80
CA ALA A 61 -0.31 -1.00 15.46
C ALA A 61 -1.55 -0.75 14.62
N SER A 62 -1.42 0.11 13.64
CA SER A 62 -2.38 0.27 12.54
C SER A 62 -1.73 -0.25 11.25
N ALA A 63 -2.55 -0.70 10.32
CA ALA A 63 -2.05 -1.19 9.05
C ALA A 63 -2.91 -0.67 7.90
N TYR A 64 -2.26 -0.38 6.79
CA TYR A 64 -2.88 0.18 5.60
C TYR A 64 -2.42 -0.58 4.36
N LEU A 65 -3.36 -0.86 3.49
CA LEU A 65 -3.08 -1.32 2.13
C LEU A 65 -2.98 -0.09 1.24
N PHE A 66 -1.95 -0.02 0.42
CA PHE A 66 -1.79 1.06 -0.55
C PHE A 66 -1.38 0.50 -1.92
N GLY A 67 -1.04 1.36 -2.85
CA GLY A 67 -0.63 0.93 -4.18
C GLY A 67 -1.78 0.36 -5.02
N SER A 68 -1.46 -0.55 -5.92
CA SER A 68 -2.39 -1.05 -6.93
C SER A 68 -3.60 -1.78 -6.34
N TYR A 69 -3.42 -2.55 -5.28
CA TYR A 69 -4.53 -3.24 -4.62
C TYR A 69 -5.52 -2.25 -3.99
N ALA A 70 -5.01 -1.19 -3.37
CA ALA A 70 -5.86 -0.16 -2.77
C ALA A 70 -6.66 0.63 -3.82
N ARG A 71 -6.08 0.80 -5.01
CA ARG A 71 -6.71 1.52 -6.11
C ARG A 71 -7.56 0.63 -7.02
N HIS A 72 -7.70 -0.65 -6.69
CA HIS A 72 -8.40 -1.65 -7.54
C HIS A 72 -7.79 -1.78 -8.94
N GLU A 73 -6.50 -1.58 -9.04
CA GLU A 73 -5.73 -1.68 -10.29
C GLU A 73 -4.77 -2.87 -10.30
N ALA A 74 -4.83 -3.73 -9.28
CA ALA A 74 -3.95 -4.86 -9.16
C ALA A 74 -4.16 -5.87 -10.30
N THR A 75 -3.05 -6.48 -10.71
CA THR A 75 -3.02 -7.60 -11.64
C THR A 75 -2.47 -8.82 -10.90
N PRO A 76 -2.55 -10.04 -11.49
CA PRO A 76 -1.92 -11.22 -10.87
C PRO A 76 -0.42 -11.07 -10.62
N ARG A 77 0.24 -10.12 -11.26
CA ARG A 77 1.67 -9.84 -11.08
C ARG A 77 1.95 -8.70 -10.10
N SER A 78 0.92 -8.05 -9.59
CA SER A 78 1.10 -6.94 -8.66
C SER A 78 1.56 -7.41 -7.30
N ASP A 79 2.46 -6.65 -6.69
CA ASP A 79 2.85 -6.83 -5.29
C ASP A 79 1.73 -6.35 -4.37
N VAL A 80 1.72 -6.86 -3.15
CA VAL A 80 0.85 -6.36 -2.10
C VAL A 80 1.63 -5.31 -1.31
N ASP A 81 1.20 -4.06 -1.36
CA ASP A 81 1.86 -2.94 -0.71
C ASP A 81 1.19 -2.64 0.62
N LEU A 82 1.93 -2.80 1.71
CA LEU A 82 1.43 -2.64 3.07
C LEU A 82 2.29 -1.64 3.84
N MET A 83 1.62 -0.79 4.62
CA MET A 83 2.29 0.04 5.61
C MET A 83 1.75 -0.30 7.00
N VAL A 84 2.65 -0.58 7.92
CA VAL A 84 2.35 -0.80 9.33
C VAL A 84 2.87 0.39 10.12
N VAL A 85 2.00 0.97 10.94
CA VAL A 85 2.34 2.08 11.82
C VAL A 85 2.31 1.57 13.25
N LEU A 86 3.49 1.47 13.86
CA LEU A 86 3.65 0.99 15.23
C LEU A 86 3.38 2.12 16.21
N ALA A 87 2.59 1.84 17.24
CA ALA A 87 2.29 2.83 18.28
C ALA A 87 3.49 3.09 19.19
N SER A 88 4.34 2.08 19.42
CA SER A 88 5.50 2.21 20.30
C SER A 88 6.76 2.56 19.52
N PRO A 89 7.48 3.64 19.90
CA PRO A 89 8.73 4.01 19.25
C PRO A 89 9.93 3.15 19.71
N ASP A 90 9.76 2.33 20.76
CA ASP A 90 10.87 1.55 21.34
C ASP A 90 11.18 0.27 20.55
N ALA A 91 10.34 -0.08 19.61
CA ALA A 91 10.55 -1.25 18.79
C ALA A 91 11.65 -1.01 17.74
N ASP A 92 12.57 -1.95 17.61
CA ASP A 92 13.49 -1.96 16.48
C ASP A 92 12.67 -2.24 15.22
N TRP A 93 12.43 -1.20 14.45
CA TRP A 93 11.59 -1.28 13.25
C TRP A 93 12.13 -2.29 12.23
N PHE A 94 13.44 -2.54 12.24
CA PHE A 94 14.05 -3.52 11.35
C PHE A 94 13.66 -4.94 11.75
N ASP A 95 13.79 -5.26 13.04
CA ASP A 95 13.38 -6.56 13.59
C ASP A 95 11.87 -6.73 13.45
N GLU A 96 11.09 -5.71 13.73
CA GLU A 96 9.63 -5.75 13.58
C GLU A 96 9.22 -6.00 12.14
N THR A 97 9.89 -5.39 11.17
CA THR A 97 9.63 -5.63 9.76
C THR A 97 9.84 -7.09 9.40
N ALA A 98 10.93 -7.68 9.85
CA ALA A 98 11.24 -9.09 9.59
C ALA A 98 10.20 -10.02 10.23
N VAL A 99 9.81 -9.76 11.48
CA VAL A 99 8.82 -10.56 12.19
C VAL A 99 7.45 -10.49 11.52
N ILE A 100 6.98 -9.29 11.22
CA ILE A 100 5.67 -9.08 10.59
C ILE A 100 5.64 -9.72 9.21
N ARG A 101 6.68 -9.50 8.43
CA ARG A 101 6.80 -10.08 7.09
C ARG A 101 6.76 -11.60 7.12
N GLY A 102 7.42 -12.21 8.09
CA GLY A 102 7.45 -13.67 8.25
C GLY A 102 6.09 -14.27 8.58
N ARG A 103 5.14 -13.46 9.04
CA ARG A 103 3.78 -13.91 9.38
C ARG A 103 2.77 -13.74 8.23
N LEU A 104 3.21 -13.15 7.11
CA LEU A 104 2.35 -12.88 5.97
C LEU A 104 2.73 -13.78 4.82
N ASP A 105 1.72 -14.37 4.16
CA ASP A 105 1.91 -15.19 2.97
C ASP A 105 0.69 -15.05 2.07
N PHE A 106 0.85 -14.28 1.00
CA PHE A 106 -0.18 -14.10 -0.02
C PHE A 106 0.12 -14.87 -1.31
N GLY A 107 1.20 -15.65 -1.32
CA GLY A 107 1.68 -16.30 -2.55
C GLY A 107 2.22 -15.29 -3.58
N LYS A 108 2.51 -14.07 -3.15
CA LYS A 108 2.98 -12.97 -3.98
C LYS A 108 4.02 -12.16 -3.22
N PRO A 109 4.88 -11.40 -3.92
CA PRO A 109 5.76 -10.45 -3.26
C PRO A 109 4.98 -9.43 -2.43
N ILE A 110 5.55 -9.10 -1.28
CA ILE A 110 4.98 -8.13 -0.35
C ILE A 110 5.97 -6.98 -0.21
N ASP A 111 5.52 -5.78 -0.48
CA ASP A 111 6.27 -4.56 -0.17
C ASP A 111 5.77 -4.04 1.17
N LEU A 112 6.52 -4.32 2.22
CA LEU A 112 6.15 -3.98 3.59
C LEU A 112 7.00 -2.82 4.10
N ILE A 113 6.33 -1.75 4.47
CA ILE A 113 6.95 -0.58 5.12
C ILE A 113 6.44 -0.52 6.55
N VAL A 114 7.37 -0.50 7.51
CA VAL A 114 7.05 -0.37 8.92
C VAL A 114 7.62 0.95 9.42
N VAL A 115 6.78 1.79 10.00
CA VAL A 115 7.17 3.07 10.59
C VAL A 115 6.55 3.20 11.97
N ASP A 116 7.09 4.08 12.80
CA ASP A 116 6.43 4.46 14.05
C ASP A 116 5.38 5.55 13.80
N ALA A 117 4.53 5.77 14.81
CA ALA A 117 3.45 6.75 14.70
C ALA A 117 3.96 8.17 14.49
N ASP A 118 5.07 8.54 15.13
CA ASP A 118 5.63 9.89 15.01
C ASP A 118 6.16 10.14 13.59
N THR A 119 6.83 9.17 13.01
CA THR A 119 7.30 9.22 11.62
C THR A 119 6.12 9.33 10.65
N TYR A 120 5.09 8.52 10.85
CA TYR A 120 3.90 8.58 10.01
C TYR A 120 3.23 9.95 10.07
N GLU A 121 3.00 10.48 11.27
CA GLU A 121 2.38 11.79 11.47
C GLU A 121 3.20 12.93 10.87
N SER A 122 4.53 12.83 10.95
CA SER A 122 5.43 13.86 10.41
C SER A 122 5.40 13.92 8.89
N TRP A 123 5.23 12.79 8.23
CA TRP A 123 5.36 12.69 6.77
C TRP A 123 4.04 12.59 6.03
N LYS A 124 2.93 12.28 6.71
CA LYS A 124 1.64 12.08 6.04
C LYS A 124 1.11 13.31 5.31
N GLY A 125 1.55 14.50 5.69
CA GLY A 125 1.20 15.75 5.04
C GLY A 125 2.18 16.19 3.95
N GLU A 126 3.31 15.50 3.81
CA GLU A 126 4.36 15.85 2.86
C GLU A 126 4.09 15.21 1.51
N GLU A 127 3.67 16.02 0.55
CA GLU A 127 3.38 15.57 -0.81
C GLU A 127 4.60 14.88 -1.43
N GLY A 128 4.39 13.72 -2.01
CA GLY A 128 5.45 12.90 -2.59
C GLY A 128 6.02 11.83 -1.66
N SER A 129 5.67 11.86 -0.38
CA SER A 129 6.04 10.78 0.54
C SER A 129 5.09 9.59 0.41
N VAL A 130 5.57 8.40 0.78
CA VAL A 130 4.71 7.21 0.80
C VAL A 130 3.63 7.33 1.88
N GLN A 131 3.93 7.98 3.00
CA GLN A 131 2.96 8.25 4.06
C GLN A 131 1.81 9.13 3.58
N TYR A 132 2.12 10.12 2.76
CA TYR A 132 1.10 10.97 2.14
C TYR A 132 0.18 10.16 1.22
N GLU A 133 0.75 9.29 0.40
CA GLU A 133 -0.03 8.41 -0.47
C GLU A 133 -0.94 7.50 0.35
N VAL A 134 -0.43 6.90 1.41
CA VAL A 134 -1.20 6.05 2.31
C VAL A 134 -2.32 6.83 2.99
N ALA A 135 -2.04 8.02 3.48
CA ALA A 135 -3.05 8.86 4.13
C ALA A 135 -4.17 9.26 3.17
N LYS A 136 -3.83 9.48 1.90
CA LYS A 136 -4.77 9.96 0.88
C LYS A 136 -5.59 8.85 0.24
N THR A 137 -4.97 7.74 -0.10
CA THR A 137 -5.60 6.67 -0.90
C THR A 137 -5.52 5.29 -0.26
N GLY A 138 -4.82 5.15 0.85
CA GLY A 138 -4.67 3.88 1.54
C GLY A 138 -5.98 3.38 2.14
N VAL A 139 -6.11 2.07 2.24
CA VAL A 139 -7.24 1.41 2.88
C VAL A 139 -6.78 0.89 4.23
N ARG A 140 -7.43 1.33 5.30
CA ARG A 140 -7.11 0.87 6.65
C ARG A 140 -7.58 -0.58 6.82
N LEU A 141 -6.67 -1.43 7.29
CA LEU A 141 -6.93 -2.86 7.51
C LEU A 141 -7.16 -3.19 8.99
N VAL A 142 -6.43 -2.47 9.85
CA VAL A 142 -6.47 -2.68 11.31
C VAL A 142 -6.44 -1.35 12.02
#